data_1741071bb22c0cedff7a5fcf4accfce2
#
_entry.id   1741071bb22c0cedff7a5fcf4accfce2
#
_cell.length_a   1.000
_cell.length_b   1.000
_cell.length_c   1.000
_cell.angle_alpha   90.00
_cell.angle_beta   90.00
_cell.angle_gamma   90.00
#
_symmetry.space_group_name_H-M   'P 1'
#
loop_
_entity.id
_entity.type
_entity.pdbx_description
1 polymer ?
#
loop_
_entity_poly.entity_id
_entity_poly.type
_entity_poly.pdbx_seq_one_letter_code
_entity_poly.pdbx_strand_id
1 'polypeptide(L)' 'MNQLNFQAMSQKKLRDYVLAHSDDQEAFYAYVDKVHAEAS' A
#
# COMPACT_ATOMS: atom_id res chain seq x y z
N MET A 1 8.43 -4.05 16.94
CA MET A 1 8.00 -3.79 16.48
C MET A 1 7.50 -4.17 15.31
N ASN A 2 6.65 -4.20 14.96
CA ASN A 2 6.24 -4.59 13.92
C ASN A 2 5.70 -3.63 13.10
N GLN A 3 6.25 -3.18 12.24
CA GLN A 3 5.77 -2.31 11.48
C GLN A 3 5.38 -2.82 10.17
N LEU A 4 4.31 -2.46 9.53
CA LEU A 4 3.96 -2.83 8.19
C LEU A 4 4.86 -2.08 7.24
N ASN A 5 5.60 -2.82 6.47
CA ASN A 5 6.48 -2.20 5.49
C ASN A 5 5.76 -2.21 4.16
N PHE A 6 5.07 -1.13 3.86
CA PHE A 6 4.26 -1.06 2.65
C PHE A 6 5.10 -1.22 1.40
N GLN A 7 6.34 -0.82 1.45
CA GLN A 7 7.17 -0.93 0.27
C GLN A 7 7.58 -2.36 -0.01
N ALA A 8 7.64 -3.19 1.01
CA ALA A 8 7.97 -4.58 0.84
C ALA A 8 6.77 -5.40 0.42
N MET A 9 5.58 -4.85 0.56
CA MET A 9 4.38 -5.57 0.18
C MET A 9 4.17 -5.50 -1.31
N SER A 10 3.64 -6.57 -1.89
CA SER A 10 3.33 -6.53 -3.30
C SER A 10 2.13 -5.61 -3.51
N GLN A 11 1.95 -5.19 -4.77
CA GLN A 11 0.84 -4.30 -5.07
C GLN A 11 -0.49 -4.96 -4.69
N LYS A 12 -0.64 -6.23 -4.94
CA LYS A 12 -1.88 -6.89 -4.63
C LYS A 12 -2.11 -6.93 -3.13
N LYS A 13 -1.06 -7.24 -2.36
CA LYS A 13 -1.21 -7.27 -0.93
C LYS A 13 -1.53 -5.90 -0.37
N LEU A 14 -0.87 -4.89 -0.87
CA LEU A 14 -1.11 -3.53 -0.40
C LEU A 14 -2.51 -3.11 -0.76
N ARG A 15 -2.98 -3.47 -1.93
CA ARG A 15 -4.34 -3.15 -2.30
C ARG A 15 -5.35 -3.81 -1.37
N ASP A 16 -5.11 -5.08 -1.03
CA ASP A 16 -6.01 -5.75 -0.11
C ASP A 16 -6.01 -5.06 1.25
N TYR A 17 -4.85 -4.64 1.70
CA TYR A 17 -4.77 -3.94 2.97
C TYR A 17 -5.55 -2.64 2.91
N VAL A 18 -5.38 -1.88 1.84
CA VAL A 18 -6.05 -0.59 1.72
C VAL A 18 -7.57 -0.78 1.69
N LEU A 19 -8.04 -1.82 1.02
CA LEU A 19 -9.46 -2.07 0.96
C LEU A 19 -10.03 -2.42 2.33
N ALA A 20 -9.25 -3.13 3.13
CA ALA A 20 -9.69 -3.50 4.46
C ALA A 20 -9.55 -2.35 5.44
N HIS A 21 -8.66 -1.41 5.16
CA HIS A 21 -8.41 -0.28 6.05
C HIS A 21 -8.54 1.01 5.26
N SER A 22 -9.72 1.26 4.76
CA SER A 22 -9.92 2.38 3.85
C SER A 22 -9.70 3.73 4.51
N ASP A 23 -9.72 3.78 5.83
CA ASP A 23 -9.46 5.04 6.53
C ASP A 23 -7.98 5.24 6.84
N ASP A 24 -7.12 4.34 6.40
CA ASP A 24 -5.69 4.45 6.64
C ASP A 24 -5.06 5.20 5.47
N GLN A 25 -4.87 6.48 5.62
CA GLN A 25 -4.39 7.31 4.53
C GLN A 25 -2.95 6.98 4.15
N GLU A 26 -2.15 6.59 5.12
CA GLU A 26 -0.76 6.25 4.80
C GLU A 26 -0.69 5.05 3.89
N ALA A 27 -1.52 4.05 4.16
CA ALA A 27 -1.53 2.87 3.31
C ALA A 27 -2.04 3.23 1.92
N PHE A 28 -3.02 4.10 1.85
CA PHE A 28 -3.57 4.50 0.57
C PHE A 28 -2.51 5.23 -0.26
N TYR A 29 -1.79 6.14 0.37
CA TYR A 29 -0.76 6.87 -0.35
C TYR A 29 0.35 5.93 -0.80
N ALA A 30 0.71 4.97 0.04
CA ALA A 30 1.73 4.00 -0.35
C ALA A 30 1.27 3.18 -1.55
N TYR A 31 0.01 2.83 -1.58
CA TYR A 31 -0.53 2.08 -2.69
C TYR A 31 -0.49 2.90 -3.98
N VAL A 32 -0.92 4.15 -3.89
CA VAL A 32 -0.92 5.01 -5.06
C VAL A 32 0.51 5.20 -5.58
N ASP A 33 1.44 5.39 -4.66
CA ASP A 33 2.83 5.57 -5.06
C ASP A 33 3.36 4.31 -5.75
N LYS A 34 3.01 3.14 -5.22
CA LYS A 34 3.47 1.90 -5.80
C LYS A 34 2.90 1.70 -7.20
N VAL A 35 1.63 2.03 -7.38
CA VAL A 35 1.00 1.90 -8.68
C VAL A 35 1.67 2.83 -9.69
N HIS A 36 1.95 4.05 -9.25
CA HIS A 36 2.62 5.01 -10.13
C HIS A 36 4.01 4.53 -10.50
N ALA A 37 4.72 3.99 -9.54
CA ALA A 37 6.08 3.54 -9.80
C ALA A 37 6.08 2.39 -10.80
N GLU A 38 5.09 1.52 -10.72
CA GLU A 38 5.05 0.40 -11.63
C GLU A 38 4.50 0.78 -12.99
N ALA A 39 3.70 1.82 -13.04
CA ALA A 39 3.14 2.25 -14.30
C ALA A 39 4.16 3.02 -15.16
N SER A 40 5.14 3.61 -14.55
CA SER A 40 6.12 4.36 -15.30
C SER A 40 7.31 3.49 -15.79
#